data_dec3927f0a7e540785bc7b6402af2de8
#
_entry.id   dec3927f0a7e540785bc7b6402af2de8
#
_cell.length_a   1.000
_cell.length_b   1.000
_cell.length_c   1.000
_cell.angle_alpha   90.00
_cell.angle_beta   90.00
_cell.angle_gamma   90.00
#
_symmetry.space_group_name_H-M   'P 1'
#
loop_
_entity.id
_entity.type
_entity.pdbx_description
1 polymer ?
#
loop_
_entity_poly.entity_id
_entity_poly.type
_entity_poly.pdbx_seq_one_letter_code
_entity_poly.pdbx_strand_id
1 'polypeptide(L)'
;MMDPIPNQSITAWPWPDELDAVTAAPDSHRILLENAHVRVLEILIPPGHREPMHTHRWPSVMLIDVSAAIRYYQADGQTSDYPRRAANAQLPHIGWLEAEGLHAVENRDSVAYHAIRIEIKGR
;
A
#
# COMPACT_ATOMS: atom_id res chain seq x y z
N MET A 1 3.78 26.83 7.53
CA MET A 1 4.13 26.48 7.68
C MET A 1 4.52 26.08 7.87
N MET A 2 4.57 26.04 7.62
CA MET A 2 5.11 25.54 7.83
C MET A 2 5.85 25.34 7.71
N ASP A 3 5.96 25.33 7.64
CA ASP A 3 6.78 24.93 7.55
C ASP A 3 7.08 24.40 7.37
N PRO A 4 7.25 24.41 7.20
CA PRO A 4 7.64 23.69 7.02
C PRO A 4 7.87 23.12 6.98
N ILE A 5 7.83 22.76 6.83
CA ILE A 5 8.22 22.29 6.82
C ILE A 5 8.85 22.03 6.59
N PRO A 6 9.20 22.09 6.79
CA PRO A 6 9.88 21.79 6.30
C PRO A 6 10.23 21.17 5.91
N ASN A 7 10.38 20.98 6.04
CA ASN A 7 10.87 20.38 5.60
C ASN A 7 10.68 19.64 5.19
N GLN A 8 10.27 19.55 5.04
CA GLN A 8 10.19 18.86 4.47
C GLN A 8 10.74 18.60 3.62
N SER A 9 11.27 18.77 3.69
CA SER A 9 11.84 18.60 2.95
C SER A 9 12.08 17.97 2.20
N ILE A 10 11.85 18.64 2.20
CA ILE A 10 11.89 17.83 1.40
C ILE A 10 12.66 16.92 1.12
N THR A 11 12.60 16.38 1.64
CA THR A 11 13.53 15.28 1.55
C THR A 11 13.24 14.47 0.33
N ALA A 12 14.23 14.28 -0.50
CA ALA A 12 14.08 13.46 -1.67
C ALA A 12 13.67 12.05 -1.24
N TRP A 13 12.78 11.43 -2.02
CA TRP A 13 12.39 10.04 -1.85
C TRP A 13 13.64 9.17 -2.06
N PRO A 14 14.07 8.38 -1.05
CA PRO A 14 15.38 7.70 -1.11
C PRO A 14 15.38 6.40 -1.91
N TRP A 15 14.20 5.90 -2.29
CA TRP A 15 14.09 4.58 -2.91
C TRP A 15 14.10 4.72 -4.43
N PRO A 16 14.78 3.80 -5.16
CA PRO A 16 14.80 3.84 -6.61
C PRO A 16 13.44 3.49 -7.21
N ASP A 17 13.21 3.95 -8.43
CA ASP A 17 11.95 3.72 -9.15
C ASP A 17 11.67 2.23 -9.38
N GLU A 18 12.72 1.41 -9.47
CA GLU A 18 12.57 -0.04 -9.65
C GLU A 18 11.86 -0.70 -8.48
N LEU A 19 11.85 -0.08 -7.30
CA LEU A 19 11.15 -0.59 -6.12
C LEU A 19 9.74 -0.06 -5.98
N ASP A 20 9.27 0.81 -6.89
CA ASP A 20 7.88 1.23 -6.88
C ASP A 20 6.95 0.03 -7.07
N ALA A 21 5.80 0.06 -6.40
CA ALA A 21 4.88 -1.07 -6.30
C ALA A 21 4.51 -1.67 -7.66
N VAL A 22 4.24 -0.84 -8.67
CA VAL A 22 3.81 -1.35 -9.97
C VAL A 22 4.95 -1.98 -10.76
N THR A 23 6.20 -1.66 -10.41
CA THR A 23 7.39 -2.24 -11.04
C THR A 23 7.87 -3.46 -10.27
N ALA A 24 7.94 -3.36 -8.94
CA ALA A 24 8.50 -4.42 -8.10
C ALA A 24 7.49 -5.52 -7.78
N ALA A 25 6.21 -5.19 -7.69
CA ALA A 25 5.14 -6.13 -7.34
C ALA A 25 3.95 -6.01 -8.31
N PRO A 26 4.18 -6.23 -9.62
CA PRO A 26 3.14 -6.03 -10.62
C PRO A 26 1.97 -7.01 -10.50
N ASP A 27 2.20 -8.20 -9.95
CA ASP A 27 1.15 -9.20 -9.86
C ASP A 27 0.07 -8.83 -8.86
N SER A 28 0.39 -7.99 -7.87
CA SER A 28 -0.56 -7.57 -6.84
C SER A 28 -0.98 -6.11 -6.97
N HIS A 29 -0.42 -5.35 -7.93
CA HIS A 29 -0.71 -3.93 -8.12
C HIS A 29 -0.99 -3.66 -9.59
N ARG A 30 -2.26 -3.36 -9.91
CA ARG A 30 -2.68 -3.06 -11.29
C ARG A 30 -3.16 -1.62 -11.37
N ILE A 31 -2.62 -0.85 -12.31
CA ILE A 31 -3.05 0.55 -12.50
C ILE A 31 -4.41 0.54 -13.17
N LEU A 32 -5.39 1.16 -12.51
CA LEU A 32 -6.74 1.33 -13.04
C LEU A 32 -6.90 2.69 -13.73
N LEU A 33 -6.22 3.70 -13.21
CA LEU A 33 -6.29 5.06 -13.72
C LEU A 33 -5.05 5.81 -13.26
N GLU A 34 -4.49 6.63 -14.13
CA GLU A 34 -3.36 7.48 -13.73
C GLU A 34 -3.41 8.78 -14.51
N ASN A 35 -3.14 9.89 -13.81
CA ASN A 35 -2.99 11.21 -14.42
C ASN A 35 -1.97 12.01 -13.60
N ALA A 36 -1.89 13.32 -13.83
CA ALA A 36 -0.93 14.16 -13.12
C ALA A 36 -1.18 14.26 -11.62
N HIS A 37 -2.39 13.93 -11.16
CA HIS A 37 -2.80 14.16 -9.77
C HIS A 37 -2.89 12.89 -8.95
N VAL A 38 -3.29 11.78 -9.55
CA VAL A 38 -3.52 10.52 -8.84
C VAL A 38 -3.05 9.33 -9.64
N ARG A 39 -2.76 8.25 -8.91
CA ARG A 39 -2.60 6.92 -9.50
C ARG A 39 -3.47 5.98 -8.69
N VAL A 40 -4.45 5.37 -9.36
CA VAL A 40 -5.39 4.44 -8.72
C VAL A 40 -4.96 3.02 -9.02
N LEU A 41 -4.72 2.25 -7.97
CA LEU A 41 -4.27 0.87 -8.07
C LEU A 41 -5.35 -0.07 -7.54
N GLU A 42 -5.55 -1.18 -8.24
CA GLU A 42 -6.19 -2.34 -7.66
C GLU A 42 -5.13 -3.19 -6.99
N ILE A 43 -5.37 -3.58 -5.74
CA ILE A 43 -4.50 -4.47 -4.99
C ILE A 43 -5.23 -5.79 -4.81
N LEU A 44 -4.60 -6.88 -5.24
CA LEU A 44 -5.14 -8.23 -5.10
C LEU A 44 -4.02 -9.16 -4.68
N ILE A 45 -4.16 -9.75 -3.50
CA ILE A 45 -3.18 -10.70 -2.97
C ILE A 45 -3.92 -12.01 -2.71
N PRO A 46 -3.68 -13.04 -3.55
CA PRO A 46 -4.35 -14.33 -3.38
C PRO A 46 -4.00 -14.99 -2.04
N PRO A 47 -4.82 -15.94 -1.58
CA PRO A 47 -4.53 -16.67 -0.33
C PRO A 47 -3.14 -17.28 -0.34
N GLY A 48 -2.39 -17.08 0.75
CA GLY A 48 -1.06 -17.65 0.91
C GLY A 48 0.04 -16.98 0.13
N HIS A 49 -0.27 -15.94 -0.66
CA HIS A 49 0.73 -15.28 -1.50
C HIS A 49 1.45 -14.18 -0.72
N ARG A 50 2.77 -14.07 -0.95
CA ARG A 50 3.59 -12.98 -0.41
C ARG A 50 4.09 -12.14 -1.58
N GLU A 51 3.85 -10.82 -1.49
CA GLU A 51 4.34 -9.87 -2.48
C GLU A 51 5.86 -9.74 -2.44
N PRO A 52 6.52 -9.41 -3.56
CA PRO A 52 7.88 -8.88 -3.50
C PRO A 52 7.94 -7.57 -2.72
N MET A 53 9.10 -7.30 -2.13
CA MET A 53 9.32 -6.01 -1.46
C MET A 53 9.18 -4.87 -2.45
N HIS A 54 8.49 -3.80 -2.04
CA HIS A 54 8.19 -2.64 -2.87
C HIS A 54 7.95 -1.40 -2.03
N THR A 55 7.73 -0.28 -2.69
CA THR A 55 7.48 1.02 -2.03
C THR A 55 6.25 1.68 -2.63
N HIS A 56 5.67 2.62 -1.85
CA HIS A 56 4.64 3.55 -2.32
C HIS A 56 5.11 4.96 -1.99
N ARG A 57 5.54 5.72 -2.99
CA ARG A 57 6.14 7.03 -2.74
C ARG A 57 5.14 8.12 -2.40
N TRP A 58 3.85 7.91 -2.68
CA TRP A 58 2.84 8.92 -2.41
C TRP A 58 1.89 8.48 -1.31
N PRO A 59 1.39 9.43 -0.51
CA PRO A 59 0.32 9.10 0.42
C PRO A 59 -0.93 8.67 -0.33
N SER A 60 -1.81 7.94 0.33
CA SER A 60 -2.96 7.37 -0.36
C SER A 60 -4.18 7.23 0.53
N VAL A 61 -5.33 7.23 -0.13
CA VAL A 61 -6.58 6.74 0.43
C VAL A 61 -6.69 5.28 0.04
N MET A 62 -6.98 4.42 1.01
CA MET A 62 -7.11 2.98 0.79
C MET A 62 -8.51 2.53 1.11
N LEU A 63 -9.12 1.79 0.17
CA LEU A 63 -10.45 1.21 0.33
C LEU A 63 -10.30 -0.30 0.30
N ILE A 64 -10.48 -0.96 1.44
CA ILE A 64 -10.40 -2.41 1.55
C ILE A 64 -11.81 -2.96 1.49
N ASP A 65 -12.15 -3.66 0.43
CA ASP A 65 -13.48 -4.26 0.28
C ASP A 65 -13.50 -5.75 0.64
N VAL A 66 -12.36 -6.46 0.53
CA VAL A 66 -12.24 -7.82 1.02
C VAL A 66 -11.03 -7.90 1.94
N SER A 67 -11.31 -8.02 3.23
CA SER A 67 -10.28 -8.11 4.26
C SER A 67 -9.77 -9.55 4.39
N ALA A 68 -8.48 -9.69 4.67
CA ALA A 68 -7.84 -10.97 4.97
C ALA A 68 -6.83 -10.77 6.08
N ALA A 69 -6.51 -11.84 6.79
CA ALA A 69 -5.41 -11.83 7.75
C ALA A 69 -4.11 -11.67 6.99
N ILE A 70 -3.31 -10.69 7.33
CA ILE A 70 -2.08 -10.37 6.62
C ILE A 70 -0.90 -10.25 7.57
N ARG A 71 0.30 -10.47 7.03
CA ARG A 71 1.55 -10.15 7.71
C ARG A 71 2.28 -9.08 6.90
N TYR A 72 2.66 -8.02 7.58
CA TYR A 72 3.39 -6.89 7.00
C TYR A 72 4.88 -7.07 7.33
N TYR A 73 5.73 -7.02 6.32
CA TYR A 73 7.19 -7.15 6.44
C TYR A 73 7.84 -5.80 6.21
N GLN A 74 8.67 -5.37 7.13
CA GLN A 74 9.46 -4.15 6.99
C GLN A 74 10.84 -4.47 6.42
N ALA A 75 11.53 -3.42 5.95
CA ALA A 75 12.86 -3.56 5.35
C ALA A 75 13.88 -4.14 6.35
N ASP A 76 13.72 -3.86 7.64
CA ASP A 76 14.61 -4.35 8.69
C ASP A 76 14.31 -5.78 9.14
N GLY A 77 13.35 -6.43 8.53
CA GLY A 77 12.96 -7.80 8.86
C GLY A 77 11.89 -7.90 9.94
N GLN A 78 11.49 -6.80 10.55
CA GLN A 78 10.40 -6.82 11.53
C GLN A 78 9.07 -7.08 10.83
N THR A 79 8.17 -7.76 11.53
CA THR A 79 6.85 -8.10 11.00
C THR A 79 5.75 -7.64 11.95
N SER A 80 4.57 -7.42 11.37
CA SER A 80 3.35 -7.09 12.12
C SER A 80 2.21 -7.89 11.52
N ASP A 81 1.42 -8.53 12.38
CA ASP A 81 0.28 -9.33 11.94
C ASP A 81 -1.02 -8.54 12.19
N TYR A 82 -1.87 -8.56 11.18
CA TYR A 82 -3.18 -7.91 11.25
C TYR A 82 -4.25 -8.96 10.96
N PRO A 83 -5.24 -9.12 11.86
CA PRO A 83 -6.29 -10.12 11.64
C PRO A 83 -7.25 -9.68 10.55
N ARG A 84 -7.98 -10.65 9.99
CA ARG A 84 -9.14 -10.35 9.15
C ARG A 84 -10.10 -9.51 9.98
N ARG A 85 -10.73 -8.50 9.35
CA ARG A 85 -11.74 -7.70 10.04
C ARG A 85 -12.89 -8.58 10.47
N ALA A 86 -13.54 -8.20 11.57
CA ALA A 86 -14.67 -8.96 12.09
C ALA A 86 -15.77 -9.09 11.03
N ALA A 87 -16.52 -10.19 11.10
CA ALA A 87 -17.57 -10.47 10.11
C ALA A 87 -18.65 -9.39 10.06
N ASN A 88 -18.86 -8.65 11.16
CA ASN A 88 -19.82 -7.54 11.23
C ASN A 88 -19.17 -6.17 10.98
N ALA A 89 -17.89 -6.13 10.61
CA ALA A 89 -17.23 -4.86 10.31
C ALA A 89 -17.82 -4.27 9.05
N GLN A 90 -17.93 -2.94 9.03
CA GLN A 90 -18.39 -2.23 7.84
C GLN A 90 -17.30 -2.24 6.77
N LEU A 91 -17.67 -2.65 5.56
CA LEU A 91 -16.78 -2.62 4.40
C LEU A 91 -17.45 -1.81 3.29
N PRO A 92 -16.65 -1.13 2.45
CA PRO A 92 -15.19 -1.10 2.47
C PRO A 92 -14.67 -0.34 3.69
N HIS A 93 -13.54 -0.78 4.21
CA HIS A 93 -12.82 0.02 5.21
C HIS A 93 -12.01 1.07 4.47
N ILE A 94 -12.14 2.32 4.89
CA ILE A 94 -11.47 3.46 4.25
C ILE A 94 -10.47 4.03 5.25
N GLY A 95 -9.24 4.18 4.81
CA GLY A 95 -8.18 4.73 5.64
C GLY A 95 -7.18 5.55 4.84
N TRP A 96 -6.37 6.29 5.55
CA TRP A 96 -5.27 7.07 4.98
C TRP A 96 -3.96 6.36 5.28
N LEU A 97 -3.08 6.28 4.29
CA LEU A 97 -1.72 5.77 4.45
C LEU A 97 -0.74 6.84 4.00
N GLU A 98 0.27 7.08 4.82
CA GLU A 98 1.40 7.89 4.41
C GLU A 98 2.23 7.13 3.37
N ALA A 99 3.18 7.81 2.74
CA ALA A 99 4.13 7.15 1.86
C ALA A 99 4.81 6.00 2.62
N GLU A 100 5.02 4.89 1.94
CA GLU A 100 5.58 3.69 2.57
C GLU A 100 6.92 3.33 1.93
N GLY A 101 7.96 3.21 2.75
CA GLY A 101 9.25 2.69 2.32
C GLY A 101 9.16 1.19 2.02
N LEU A 102 10.31 0.57 1.89
CA LEU A 102 10.41 -0.83 1.45
C LEU A 102 9.67 -1.77 2.40
N HIS A 103 8.72 -2.51 1.87
CA HIS A 103 7.88 -3.43 2.64
C HIS A 103 7.26 -4.48 1.72
N ALA A 104 6.66 -5.49 2.32
CA ALA A 104 5.86 -6.48 1.60
C ALA A 104 4.71 -6.94 2.48
N VAL A 105 3.64 -7.40 1.84
CA VAL A 105 2.48 -7.96 2.53
C VAL A 105 2.32 -9.42 2.10
N GLU A 106 2.04 -10.28 3.07
CA GLU A 106 1.71 -11.68 2.85
C GLU A 106 0.27 -11.92 3.27
N ASN A 107 -0.50 -12.53 2.39
CA ASN A 107 -1.86 -12.96 2.74
C ASN A 107 -1.77 -14.30 3.48
N ARG A 108 -2.11 -14.30 4.75
CA ARG A 108 -2.04 -15.48 5.62
C ARG A 108 -3.41 -16.09 5.85
N ASP A 109 -4.35 -15.78 4.98
CA ASP A 109 -5.74 -16.23 5.10
C ASP A 109 -6.12 -17.19 3.98
N SER A 110 -7.35 -17.67 4.03
CA SER A 110 -7.94 -18.53 3.00
C SER A 110 -8.79 -17.74 2.01
N VAL A 111 -8.91 -16.42 2.18
CA VAL A 111 -9.62 -15.54 1.25
C VAL A 111 -8.62 -14.58 0.60
N ALA A 112 -8.92 -14.10 -0.59
CA ALA A 112 -8.09 -13.09 -1.25
C ALA A 112 -8.24 -11.75 -0.53
N TYR A 113 -7.14 -11.00 -0.43
CA TYR A 113 -7.16 -9.63 0.03
C TYR A 113 -7.37 -8.72 -1.19
N HIS A 114 -8.35 -7.84 -1.12
CA HIS A 114 -8.65 -6.93 -2.23
C HIS A 114 -8.88 -5.52 -1.72
N ALA A 115 -8.26 -4.55 -2.40
CA ALA A 115 -8.38 -3.15 -2.06
C ALA A 115 -8.20 -2.28 -3.30
N ILE A 116 -8.68 -1.05 -3.20
CA ILE A 116 -8.37 0.02 -4.14
C ILE A 116 -7.51 1.03 -3.39
N ARG A 117 -6.39 1.41 -3.98
CA ARG A 117 -5.47 2.38 -3.41
C ARG A 117 -5.40 3.59 -4.32
N ILE A 118 -5.77 4.76 -3.80
CA ILE A 118 -5.74 6.01 -4.53
C ILE A 118 -4.53 6.79 -4.04
N GLU A 119 -3.45 6.77 -4.83
CA GLU A 119 -2.22 7.49 -4.52
C GLU A 119 -2.36 8.94 -4.96
N ILE A 120 -2.02 9.86 -4.06
CA ILE A 120 -2.16 11.30 -4.27
C ILE A 120 -0.78 11.85 -4.61
N LYS A 121 -0.59 12.23 -5.87
CA LYS A 121 0.73 12.63 -6.37
C LYS A 121 1.15 14.02 -5.90
N GLY A 122 0.29 14.69 -5.19
CA GLY A 122 0.57 16.04 -4.74
C GLY A 122 -0.04 17.08 -5.66
N ARG A 123 0.42 18.29 -5.53
CA ARG A 123 -0.15 19.44 -6.24
C ARG A 123 0.59 19.72 -7.53
#